data_833c87e58660adfc8c429bf5ccf0c27b
#
_entry.id   833c87e58660adfc8c429bf5ccf0c27b
#
_cell.length_a   1.000
_cell.length_b   1.000
_cell.length_c   1.000
_cell.angle_alpha   90.00
_cell.angle_beta   90.00
_cell.angle_gamma   90.00
#
_symmetry.space_group_name_H-M   'P 1'
#
loop_
_entity.id
_entity.type
_entity.pdbx_description
1 polymer ?
#
loop_
_entity_poly.entity_id
_entity_poly.type
_entity_poly.pdbx_seq_one_letter_code
_entity_poly.pdbx_strand_id
1 'polypeptide(L)'
;MKMFGPMKKLLLNITLILTTISLTAQESLFNGKNLDGWNIHGTELWYVENGLLICESGPDKGYGYLSTKKFYDDFDLTLEFKQEANGNSGVFIRSTFEGTKVSGWQVEVAPPGNDTGGVYESYGREWLIKPDKEKDKVLKMGKWNEMRIRVVGNHIQSWLNGTSMISLEDEMIGKGKGSXX
;
A
#
# COMPACT_ATOMS: atom_id res chain seq x y z
N MET A 1 -8.21 18.80 79.02
CA MET A 1 -8.35 19.71 77.88
C MET A 1 -7.52 19.17 76.70
N LYS A 2 -8.17 18.52 75.71
CA LYS A 2 -7.48 17.95 74.55
C LYS A 2 -7.48 18.99 73.39
N MET A 3 -6.30 19.44 73.03
CA MET A 3 -6.13 20.31 71.89
C MET A 3 -6.03 19.48 70.62
N PHE A 4 -6.97 19.72 69.67
CA PHE A 4 -6.92 19.14 68.30
C PHE A 4 -6.06 20.04 67.42
N GLY A 5 -4.99 19.49 66.86
CA GLY A 5 -4.13 20.19 65.92
C GLY A 5 -4.82 20.36 64.57
N PRO A 6 -4.39 21.34 63.73
CA PRO A 6 -5.05 21.62 62.46
C PRO A 6 -4.89 20.47 61.45
N MET A 7 -6.00 20.05 60.87
CA MET A 7 -6.04 19.09 59.80
C MET A 7 -5.42 19.69 58.53
N LYS A 8 -4.32 19.09 58.05
CA LYS A 8 -3.71 19.47 56.76
C LYS A 8 -4.59 18.96 55.63
N LYS A 9 -5.17 19.87 54.86
CA LYS A 9 -5.92 19.52 53.68
C LYS A 9 -4.95 19.12 52.57
N LEU A 10 -5.00 17.86 52.10
CA LEU A 10 -4.26 17.36 50.96
C LEU A 10 -5.06 17.74 49.70
N LEU A 11 -4.55 18.70 48.95
CA LEU A 11 -5.12 19.04 47.63
C LEU A 11 -4.49 18.16 46.59
N LEU A 12 -5.25 17.19 46.07
CA LEU A 12 -4.82 16.29 45.01
C LEU A 12 -5.15 16.94 43.66
N ASN A 13 -4.14 17.40 42.94
CA ASN A 13 -4.30 17.90 41.59
C ASN A 13 -4.34 16.71 40.61
N ILE A 14 -5.51 16.41 40.07
CA ILE A 14 -5.68 15.40 39.04
C ILE A 14 -5.54 16.14 37.69
N THR A 15 -4.38 15.98 37.04
CA THR A 15 -4.17 16.49 35.68
C THR A 15 -4.75 15.47 34.74
N LEU A 16 -5.89 15.78 34.12
CA LEU A 16 -6.51 14.95 33.11
C LEU A 16 -5.75 15.16 31.79
N ILE A 17 -4.96 14.16 31.42
CA ILE A 17 -4.27 14.17 30.12
C ILE A 17 -5.27 13.65 29.08
N LEU A 18 -5.85 14.58 28.31
CA LEU A 18 -6.68 14.24 27.15
C LEU A 18 -5.75 13.80 26.01
N THR A 19 -5.63 12.50 25.82
CA THR A 19 -5.00 11.96 24.61
C THR A 19 -6.01 12.07 23.47
N THR A 20 -5.77 12.98 22.55
CA THR A 20 -6.56 13.05 21.31
C THR A 20 -6.17 11.87 20.42
N ILE A 21 -7.07 10.91 20.31
CA ILE A 21 -6.93 9.84 19.32
C ILE A 21 -7.38 10.45 17.97
N SER A 22 -6.43 10.77 17.11
CA SER A 22 -6.74 11.18 15.74
C SER A 22 -7.29 9.96 14.99
N LEU A 23 -8.59 9.93 14.81
CA LEU A 23 -9.23 8.96 13.93
C LEU A 23 -8.96 9.42 12.50
N THR A 24 -7.95 8.86 11.86
CA THR A 24 -7.76 9.08 10.42
C THR A 24 -8.86 8.33 9.69
N ALA A 25 -9.69 9.07 8.98
CA ALA A 25 -10.74 8.46 8.16
C ALA A 25 -10.08 7.63 7.04
N GLN A 26 -10.50 6.38 6.92
CA GLN A 26 -10.06 5.53 5.82
C GLN A 26 -10.71 6.02 4.53
N GLU A 27 -9.89 6.34 3.52
CA GLU A 27 -10.35 6.74 2.20
C GLU A 27 -10.41 5.51 1.29
N SER A 28 -11.55 5.28 0.65
CA SER A 28 -11.66 4.21 -0.34
C SER A 28 -11.16 4.75 -1.69
N LEU A 29 -10.15 4.11 -2.27
CA LEU A 29 -9.61 4.50 -3.58
C LEU A 29 -10.51 4.03 -4.72
N PHE A 30 -11.26 2.95 -4.52
CA PHE A 30 -12.16 2.38 -5.51
C PHE A 30 -13.60 2.46 -5.00
N ASN A 31 -14.49 3.00 -5.83
CA ASN A 31 -15.90 3.23 -5.44
C ASN A 31 -16.82 2.02 -5.69
N GLY A 32 -16.30 0.93 -6.26
CA GLY A 32 -17.07 -0.29 -6.56
C GLY A 32 -18.00 -0.16 -7.77
N LYS A 33 -17.97 0.96 -8.51
CA LYS A 33 -18.95 1.22 -9.58
C LYS A 33 -18.30 1.54 -10.93
N ASN A 34 -17.21 2.32 -10.91
CA ASN A 34 -16.58 2.80 -12.15
C ASN A 34 -15.13 3.21 -11.86
N LEU A 35 -14.46 3.75 -12.88
CA LEU A 35 -13.06 4.16 -12.79
C LEU A 35 -12.89 5.66 -12.48
N ASP A 36 -13.91 6.30 -11.88
CA ASP A 36 -13.78 7.68 -11.43
C ASP A 36 -12.62 7.80 -10.43
N GLY A 37 -11.76 8.76 -10.65
CA GLY A 37 -10.57 8.95 -9.81
C GLY A 37 -9.32 8.25 -10.33
N TRP A 38 -9.42 7.56 -11.48
CA TRP A 38 -8.32 6.80 -12.07
C TRP A 38 -8.00 7.26 -13.50
N ASN A 39 -6.78 7.03 -13.93
CA ASN A 39 -6.31 7.20 -15.31
C ASN A 39 -5.84 5.85 -15.86
N ILE A 40 -6.20 5.55 -17.11
CA ILE A 40 -5.73 4.35 -17.81
C ILE A 40 -4.52 4.71 -18.65
N HIS A 41 -3.46 3.90 -18.59
CA HIS A 41 -2.25 4.02 -19.40
C HIS A 41 -2.05 2.71 -20.16
N GLY A 42 -1.97 2.81 -21.48
CA GLY A 42 -1.77 1.63 -22.33
C GLY A 42 -3.07 1.03 -22.84
N THR A 43 -3.01 -0.22 -23.26
CA THR A 43 -4.09 -0.92 -23.94
C THR A 43 -4.75 -2.03 -23.12
N GLU A 44 -4.31 -2.22 -21.87
CA GLU A 44 -4.93 -3.17 -20.94
C GLU A 44 -6.41 -2.84 -20.75
N LEU A 45 -7.22 -3.86 -20.64
CA LEU A 45 -8.66 -3.71 -20.46
C LEU A 45 -8.99 -3.59 -18.97
N TRP A 46 -9.27 -2.37 -18.55
CA TRP A 46 -9.67 -2.08 -17.18
C TRP A 46 -11.17 -1.81 -17.12
N TYR A 47 -11.90 -2.55 -16.33
CA TYR A 47 -13.36 -2.36 -16.20
C TYR A 47 -13.84 -2.77 -14.83
N VAL A 48 -15.10 -2.44 -14.54
CA VAL A 48 -15.75 -2.79 -13.28
C VAL A 48 -16.91 -3.72 -13.56
N GLU A 49 -16.94 -4.85 -12.89
CA GLU A 49 -18.04 -5.81 -12.98
C GLU A 49 -18.33 -6.40 -11.60
N ASN A 50 -19.60 -6.40 -11.22
CA ASN A 50 -20.06 -6.93 -9.92
C ASN A 50 -19.33 -6.34 -8.72
N GLY A 51 -18.95 -5.05 -8.79
CA GLY A 51 -18.25 -4.35 -7.72
C GLY A 51 -16.75 -4.62 -7.67
N LEU A 52 -16.22 -5.37 -8.63
CA LEU A 52 -14.80 -5.71 -8.72
C LEU A 52 -14.11 -4.87 -9.81
N LEU A 53 -12.90 -4.44 -9.53
CA LEU A 53 -12.01 -3.84 -10.51
C LEU A 53 -11.26 -4.99 -11.21
N ILE A 54 -11.40 -5.06 -12.52
CA ILE A 54 -10.86 -6.16 -13.33
C ILE A 54 -9.86 -5.63 -14.33
N CYS A 55 -8.76 -6.35 -14.49
CA CYS A 55 -7.77 -6.09 -15.52
C CYS A 55 -7.56 -7.35 -16.37
N GLU A 56 -7.60 -7.17 -17.69
CA GLU A 56 -7.26 -8.22 -18.64
C GLU A 56 -6.23 -7.67 -19.62
N SER A 57 -5.37 -8.55 -20.12
CA SER A 57 -4.35 -8.16 -21.12
C SER A 57 -5.01 -7.55 -22.34
N GLY A 58 -4.45 -6.46 -22.81
CA GLY A 58 -4.90 -5.79 -24.02
C GLY A 58 -4.54 -6.57 -25.28
N PRO A 59 -5.06 -6.11 -26.44
CA PRO A 59 -4.86 -6.84 -27.71
C PRO A 59 -3.41 -6.90 -28.18
N ASP A 60 -2.58 -5.96 -27.77
CA ASP A 60 -1.16 -5.92 -28.12
C ASP A 60 -0.26 -6.65 -27.13
N LYS A 61 -0.83 -7.12 -26.02
CA LYS A 61 -0.11 -7.76 -24.90
C LYS A 61 1.03 -6.90 -24.36
N GLY A 62 0.89 -5.58 -24.50
CA GLY A 62 1.82 -4.60 -23.96
C GLY A 62 1.62 -4.39 -22.47
N TYR A 63 2.41 -3.49 -21.89
CA TYR A 63 2.21 -3.09 -20.51
C TYR A 63 1.13 -2.01 -20.43
N GLY A 64 0.29 -2.11 -19.42
CA GLY A 64 -0.68 -1.09 -19.12
C GLY A 64 -0.88 -0.94 -17.61
N TYR A 65 -1.35 0.22 -17.22
CA TYR A 65 -1.46 0.57 -15.81
C TYR A 65 -2.73 1.36 -15.54
N LEU A 66 -3.22 1.24 -14.32
CA LEU A 66 -4.28 2.07 -13.80
C LEU A 66 -3.70 2.91 -12.67
N SER A 67 -3.72 4.24 -12.78
CA SER A 67 -3.14 5.11 -11.76
C SER A 67 -4.20 6.02 -11.13
N THR A 68 -4.02 6.33 -9.85
CA THR A 68 -4.86 7.32 -9.17
C THR A 68 -4.60 8.73 -9.75
N LYS A 69 -5.65 9.51 -9.90
CA LYS A 69 -5.52 10.94 -10.26
C LYS A 69 -4.91 11.77 -9.13
N LYS A 70 -5.13 11.33 -7.90
CA LYS A 70 -4.63 11.96 -6.68
C LYS A 70 -3.23 11.42 -6.35
N PHE A 71 -2.39 12.28 -5.80
CA PHE A 71 -1.03 11.92 -5.38
C PHE A 71 -0.99 11.69 -3.87
N TYR A 72 -0.19 10.72 -3.46
CA TYR A 72 -0.03 10.32 -2.07
C TYR A 72 1.44 10.37 -1.67
N ASP A 73 1.71 10.85 -0.46
CA ASP A 73 3.07 10.92 0.10
C ASP A 73 3.24 9.78 1.11
N ASP A 74 2.76 10.01 2.33
CA ASP A 74 2.71 8.95 3.35
C ASP A 74 1.34 8.29 3.32
N PHE A 75 1.28 6.97 3.40
CA PHE A 75 0.02 6.24 3.36
C PHE A 75 0.14 4.85 3.98
N ASP A 76 -1.01 4.28 4.27
CA ASP A 76 -1.17 2.90 4.70
C ASP A 76 -2.30 2.32 3.85
N LEU A 77 -1.94 1.58 2.81
CA LEU A 77 -2.85 1.04 1.80
C LEU A 77 -3.13 -0.43 2.09
N THR A 78 -4.41 -0.80 2.09
CA THR A 78 -4.83 -2.20 2.09
C THR A 78 -5.65 -2.46 0.84
N LEU A 79 -5.35 -3.54 0.15
CA LEU A 79 -6.08 -3.97 -1.04
C LEU A 79 -6.23 -5.49 -1.04
N GLU A 80 -7.25 -5.97 -1.73
CA GLU A 80 -7.40 -7.39 -2.00
C GLU A 80 -7.22 -7.63 -3.49
N PHE A 81 -6.52 -8.73 -3.83
CA PHE A 81 -6.32 -9.11 -5.23
C PHE A 81 -6.49 -10.61 -5.42
N LYS A 82 -6.85 -10.99 -6.63
CA LYS A 82 -6.96 -12.39 -7.05
C LYS A 82 -6.32 -12.53 -8.43
N GLN A 83 -5.27 -13.34 -8.51
CA GLN A 83 -4.62 -13.67 -9.79
C GLN A 83 -5.22 -14.99 -10.31
N GLU A 84 -5.75 -14.96 -11.52
CA GLU A 84 -6.32 -16.15 -12.15
C GLU A 84 -5.40 -16.72 -13.24
N ALA A 85 -4.37 -15.98 -13.62
CA ALA A 85 -3.39 -16.40 -14.62
C ALA A 85 -1.98 -16.08 -14.15
N ASN A 86 -0.99 -16.63 -14.82
CA ASN A 86 0.43 -16.43 -14.49
C ASN A 86 0.95 -15.09 -15.04
N GLY A 87 0.26 -14.01 -14.70
CA GLY A 87 0.68 -12.67 -15.07
C GLY A 87 1.54 -12.01 -14.01
N ASN A 88 2.45 -11.17 -14.43
CA ASN A 88 3.20 -10.29 -13.55
C ASN A 88 2.39 -9.01 -13.35
N SER A 89 2.32 -8.52 -12.14
CA SER A 89 1.59 -7.32 -11.78
C SER A 89 2.29 -6.63 -10.58
N GLY A 90 1.67 -5.62 -10.01
CA GLY A 90 2.23 -4.95 -8.83
C GLY A 90 1.51 -3.67 -8.50
N VAL A 91 1.89 -3.10 -7.38
CA VAL A 91 1.38 -1.81 -6.93
C VAL A 91 2.52 -0.81 -6.97
N PHE A 92 2.45 0.13 -7.92
CA PHE A 92 3.42 1.22 -8.00
C PHE A 92 3.09 2.30 -6.98
N ILE A 93 4.11 2.80 -6.32
CA ILE A 93 3.99 3.84 -5.30
C ILE A 93 4.93 5.00 -5.64
N ARG A 94 4.47 6.24 -5.35
CA ARG A 94 5.21 7.48 -5.65
C ARG A 94 5.75 7.49 -7.08
N SER A 95 4.89 7.10 -8.03
CA SER A 95 5.27 6.84 -9.43
C SER A 95 4.97 8.00 -10.35
N THR A 96 5.73 8.05 -11.44
CA THR A 96 5.48 8.97 -12.54
C THR A 96 5.30 8.18 -13.83
N PHE A 97 4.48 8.70 -14.72
CA PHE A 97 4.10 8.04 -15.97
C PHE A 97 4.50 8.88 -17.18
N GLU A 98 5.07 8.22 -18.20
CA GLU A 98 5.29 8.78 -19.52
C GLU A 98 4.75 7.75 -20.52
N GLY A 99 3.49 7.92 -20.94
CA GLY A 99 2.77 6.87 -21.68
C GLY A 99 2.62 5.61 -20.81
N THR A 100 3.17 4.50 -21.28
CA THR A 100 3.21 3.23 -20.54
C THR A 100 4.52 3.01 -19.79
N LYS A 101 5.42 3.99 -19.82
CA LYS A 101 6.64 3.94 -19.01
C LYS A 101 6.32 4.47 -17.62
N VAL A 102 6.44 3.59 -16.62
CA VAL A 102 6.21 3.94 -15.23
C VAL A 102 7.55 3.90 -14.48
N SER A 103 7.93 5.03 -13.88
CA SER A 103 9.13 5.12 -13.04
C SER A 103 8.70 5.26 -11.59
N GLY A 104 9.32 4.52 -10.69
CA GLY A 104 8.98 4.51 -9.27
C GLY A 104 9.20 3.15 -8.66
N TRP A 105 8.62 2.95 -7.50
CA TRP A 105 8.80 1.74 -6.72
C TRP A 105 7.56 0.86 -6.85
N GLN A 106 7.77 -0.40 -7.24
CA GLN A 106 6.71 -1.39 -7.37
C GLN A 106 6.79 -2.39 -6.21
N VAL A 107 5.68 -2.54 -5.49
CA VAL A 107 5.50 -3.69 -4.61
C VAL A 107 4.96 -4.82 -5.49
N GLU A 108 5.73 -5.86 -5.64
CA GLU A 108 5.51 -6.93 -6.61
C GLU A 108 4.25 -7.75 -6.30
N VAL A 109 3.50 -8.11 -7.34
CA VAL A 109 2.42 -9.10 -7.33
C VAL A 109 2.66 -10.03 -8.52
N ALA A 110 3.09 -11.25 -8.23
CA ALA A 110 3.50 -12.21 -9.26
C ALA A 110 3.11 -13.63 -8.85
N PRO A 111 3.17 -14.60 -9.76
CA PRO A 111 2.91 -16.00 -9.39
C PRO A 111 3.90 -16.54 -8.38
N PRO A 112 3.59 -17.64 -7.69
CA PRO A 112 4.48 -18.24 -6.69
C PRO A 112 5.92 -18.41 -7.20
N GLY A 113 6.89 -18.08 -6.36
CA GLY A 113 8.31 -18.12 -6.69
C GLY A 113 8.86 -16.86 -7.33
N ASN A 114 8.06 -15.80 -7.42
CA ASN A 114 8.45 -14.56 -8.11
C ASN A 114 8.37 -13.32 -7.20
N ASP A 115 8.68 -13.50 -5.91
CA ASP A 115 8.99 -12.42 -4.98
C ASP A 115 7.82 -11.47 -4.65
N THR A 116 6.54 -11.94 -4.67
CA THR A 116 5.37 -11.12 -4.29
C THR A 116 5.60 -10.45 -2.93
N GLY A 117 5.38 -9.14 -2.88
CA GLY A 117 5.59 -8.31 -1.69
C GLY A 117 6.97 -7.67 -1.64
N GLY A 118 7.91 -8.06 -2.52
CA GLY A 118 9.21 -7.41 -2.65
C GLY A 118 9.10 -6.04 -3.30
N VAL A 119 10.19 -5.28 -3.31
CA VAL A 119 10.21 -3.93 -3.89
C VAL A 119 11.21 -3.86 -5.03
N TYR A 120 10.71 -3.43 -6.20
CA TYR A 120 11.47 -3.23 -7.43
C TYR A 120 11.40 -1.77 -7.84
N GLU A 121 12.54 -1.16 -8.16
CA GLU A 121 12.59 0.21 -8.69
C GLU A 121 12.60 0.19 -10.21
N SER A 122 11.47 0.52 -10.80
CA SER A 122 11.28 0.53 -12.25
C SER A 122 12.04 1.69 -12.91
N TYR A 123 12.79 1.36 -13.94
CA TYR A 123 13.70 2.29 -14.65
C TYR A 123 14.73 2.92 -13.70
N GLY A 124 15.13 2.18 -12.66
CA GLY A 124 16.09 2.61 -11.66
C GLY A 124 17.07 1.49 -11.28
N ARG A 125 17.13 1.19 -9.98
CA ARG A 125 18.09 0.24 -9.43
C ARG A 125 17.64 -1.22 -9.47
N GLU A 126 16.45 -1.50 -10.02
CA GLU A 126 15.84 -2.83 -10.09
C GLU A 126 15.45 -3.36 -8.69
N TRP A 127 15.74 -4.63 -8.37
CA TRP A 127 15.35 -5.21 -7.09
C TRP A 127 16.07 -4.54 -5.92
N LEU A 128 15.31 -3.88 -5.06
CA LEU A 128 15.83 -3.28 -3.83
C LEU A 128 15.80 -4.26 -2.67
N ILE A 129 14.73 -5.05 -2.57
CA ILE A 129 14.58 -6.07 -1.54
C ILE A 129 13.59 -7.14 -2.00
N LYS A 130 13.91 -8.39 -1.71
CA LYS A 130 13.03 -9.54 -1.96
C LYS A 130 12.63 -10.18 -0.64
N PRO A 131 11.41 -10.69 -0.51
CA PRO A 131 11.04 -11.42 0.70
C PRO A 131 11.81 -12.75 0.79
N ASP A 132 11.94 -13.28 2.00
CA ASP A 132 12.47 -14.62 2.19
C ASP A 132 11.61 -15.64 1.41
N LYS A 133 12.24 -16.57 0.73
CA LYS A 133 11.56 -17.57 -0.11
C LYS A 133 10.49 -18.37 0.63
N GLU A 134 10.68 -18.60 1.93
CA GLU A 134 9.70 -19.32 2.74
C GLU A 134 8.37 -18.57 2.89
N LYS A 135 8.40 -17.24 2.71
CA LYS A 135 7.18 -16.42 2.79
C LYS A 135 6.30 -16.52 1.54
N ASP A 136 6.86 -17.01 0.43
CA ASP A 136 6.11 -17.13 -0.83
C ASP A 136 4.88 -18.04 -0.70
N LYS A 137 4.93 -19.01 0.19
CA LYS A 137 3.83 -19.98 0.43
C LYS A 137 2.56 -19.35 1.00
N VAL A 138 2.59 -18.10 1.46
CA VAL A 138 1.38 -17.43 1.94
C VAL A 138 0.50 -16.90 0.79
N LEU A 139 1.07 -16.81 -0.42
CA LEU A 139 0.33 -16.44 -1.63
C LEU A 139 -0.64 -17.56 -2.04
N LYS A 140 -1.88 -17.20 -2.33
CA LYS A 140 -2.94 -18.16 -2.68
C LYS A 140 -3.39 -17.89 -4.12
N MET A 141 -2.78 -18.59 -5.08
CA MET A 141 -3.19 -18.47 -6.50
C MET A 141 -4.67 -18.85 -6.70
N GLY A 142 -5.37 -18.07 -7.52
CA GLY A 142 -6.77 -18.29 -7.81
C GLY A 142 -7.71 -17.95 -6.66
N LYS A 143 -7.20 -17.38 -5.57
CA LYS A 143 -8.00 -17.00 -4.41
C LYS A 143 -7.70 -15.55 -4.03
N TRP A 144 -8.58 -14.96 -3.23
CA TRP A 144 -8.37 -13.60 -2.71
C TRP A 144 -7.19 -13.59 -1.74
N ASN A 145 -6.34 -12.60 -1.92
CA ASN A 145 -5.20 -12.29 -1.05
C ASN A 145 -5.32 -10.85 -0.60
N GLU A 146 -4.99 -10.59 0.64
CA GLU A 146 -4.89 -9.22 1.16
C GLU A 146 -3.43 -8.78 1.10
N MET A 147 -3.17 -7.63 0.51
CA MET A 147 -1.87 -6.97 0.56
C MET A 147 -2.01 -5.65 1.31
N ARG A 148 -1.11 -5.39 2.24
CA ARG A 148 -0.99 -4.10 2.90
C ARG A 148 0.38 -3.53 2.57
N ILE A 149 0.41 -2.25 2.23
CA ILE A 149 1.63 -1.50 1.91
C ILE A 149 1.61 -0.22 2.74
N ARG A 150 2.61 -0.05 3.57
CA ARG A 150 2.75 1.16 4.37
C ARG A 150 4.01 1.89 3.96
N VAL A 151 3.87 3.18 3.66
CA VAL A 151 4.99 4.07 3.29
C VAL A 151 4.91 5.29 4.19
N VAL A 152 5.96 5.53 4.96
CA VAL A 152 6.08 6.72 5.82
C VAL A 152 7.51 7.25 5.67
N GLY A 153 7.63 8.47 5.15
CA GLY A 153 8.93 9.03 4.83
C GLY A 153 9.66 8.15 3.83
N ASN A 154 10.82 7.63 4.24
CA ASN A 154 11.65 6.76 3.39
C ASN A 154 11.50 5.26 3.73
N HIS A 155 10.51 4.88 4.53
CA HIS A 155 10.32 3.51 4.98
C HIS A 155 9.14 2.85 4.25
N ILE A 156 9.41 1.76 3.55
CA ILE A 156 8.42 0.92 2.88
C ILE A 156 8.29 -0.39 3.63
N GLN A 157 7.06 -0.80 3.91
CA GLN A 157 6.76 -2.11 4.49
C GLN A 157 5.63 -2.76 3.70
N SER A 158 5.71 -4.07 3.50
CA SER A 158 4.63 -4.83 2.87
C SER A 158 4.26 -6.07 3.67
N TRP A 159 2.98 -6.42 3.60
CA TRP A 159 2.43 -7.64 4.20
C TRP A 159 1.54 -8.33 3.17
N LEU A 160 1.55 -9.66 3.19
CA LEU A 160 0.69 -10.49 2.36
C LEU A 160 -0.04 -11.49 3.28
N ASN A 161 -1.36 -11.43 3.28
CA ASN A 161 -2.21 -12.26 4.13
C ASN A 161 -1.78 -12.22 5.61
N GLY A 162 -1.44 -11.02 6.08
CA GLY A 162 -1.00 -10.77 7.47
C GLY A 162 0.47 -11.09 7.74
N THR A 163 1.17 -11.72 6.81
CA THR A 163 2.60 -12.05 6.96
C THR A 163 3.46 -10.88 6.48
N SER A 164 4.37 -10.39 7.32
CA SER A 164 5.32 -9.34 6.93
C SER A 164 6.28 -9.87 5.87
N MET A 165 6.23 -9.28 4.67
CA MET A 165 7.07 -9.69 3.55
C MET A 165 8.42 -8.97 3.59
N ILE A 166 8.41 -7.63 3.61
CA ILE A 166 9.64 -6.83 3.66
C ILE A 166 9.49 -5.60 4.55
N SER A 167 10.64 -5.06 4.95
CA SER A 167 10.77 -3.75 5.57
C SER A 167 12.05 -3.13 5.01
N LEU A 168 11.93 -1.99 4.34
CA LEU A 168 13.00 -1.33 3.60
C LEU A 168 13.10 0.14 3.97
N GLU A 169 14.28 0.59 4.38
CA GLU A 169 14.61 2.01 4.49
C GLU A 169 15.35 2.39 3.20
N ASP A 170 14.82 3.36 2.46
CA ASP A 170 15.44 3.81 1.21
C ASP A 170 15.37 5.33 1.11
N GLU A 171 16.51 6.00 1.24
CA GLU A 171 16.59 7.46 1.21
C GLU A 171 16.05 8.09 -0.08
N MET A 172 16.00 7.33 -1.16
CA MET A 172 15.49 7.84 -2.45
C MET A 172 13.97 7.90 -2.48
N ILE A 173 13.29 6.98 -1.80
CA ILE A 173 11.82 6.93 -1.82
C ILE A 173 11.17 8.10 -1.07
N GLY A 174 11.90 8.74 -0.17
CA GLY A 174 11.41 9.90 0.58
C GLY A 174 11.36 11.21 -0.21
N LYS A 175 11.81 11.21 -1.44
CA LYS A 175 12.02 12.45 -2.21
C LYS A 175 10.88 12.83 -3.17
N GLY A 176 9.79 12.10 -3.19
CA GLY A 176 8.76 12.41 -4.18
C GLY A 176 7.35 12.02 -3.77
N LYS A 177 6.40 12.75 -4.35
CA LYS A 177 5.00 12.38 -4.33
C LYS A 177 4.67 11.75 -5.67
N GLY A 178 3.84 10.73 -5.67
CA GLY A 178 3.42 10.09 -6.89
C GLY A 178 2.06 9.43 -6.75
N SER A 179 1.55 8.99 -7.88
CA SER A 179 0.30 8.23 -7.91
C SER A 179 0.55 6.76 -7.57
N UNK A 180 -0.22 6.11 -7.18
CA UNK A 180 -0.19 4.82 -6.97
C UNK A 180 -0.57 4.21 -8.18
N UNK A 181 -0.09 3.75 -8.57
CA UNK A 181 -0.31 3.17 -9.65
C UNK A 181 -0.27 1.95 -9.37
#